data_b748ff2f569d12d9c8a85d91a6470947
#
_entry.id   b748ff2f569d12d9c8a85d91a6470947
#
_cell.length_a   1.000
_cell.length_b   1.000
_cell.length_c   1.000
_cell.angle_alpha   90.00
_cell.angle_beta   90.00
_cell.angle_gamma   90.00
#
_symmetry.space_group_name_H-M   'P 1'
#
loop_
_entity.id
_entity.type
_entity.pdbx_description
1 polymer ?
#
loop_
_entity_poly.entity_id
_entity_poly.type
_entity_poly.pdbx_seq_one_letter_code
_entity_poly.pdbx_strand_id
1 'polypeptide(L)'
;MSVQKNHSKKMCHAEAVSASVLKEIPNLSEQKTARVRNDKSVEIFKIDGVGVNLSRFHPCTLEEKNALRAELGYSEKDFIITVVAELNKNKNQIMLVRSVSELAKIIPSLKILLIGKETLPIVRDFVQKENLEKCVEFLGYRRDVEKLTMMSDVAFSASLREGLPVNIIEAMACGLPVVVSDNRGHRSFIKDKETGFIFSPKSEKEMADAIVLLYKNPLLREEMGRRNVCEAKKYSVDIAVKKMAGIYSEIISENVGGGGQL
;
A
#
# COMPACT_ATOMS: atom_id res chain seq x y z
N MET A 1 15.90 -31.12 19.29
CA MET A 1 16.48 -29.83 19.77
C MET A 1 15.99 -28.60 19.05
N SER A 2 15.09 -28.69 18.03
CA SER A 2 14.62 -27.51 17.26
C SER A 2 13.31 -26.87 17.78
N VAL A 3 12.56 -27.52 18.62
CA VAL A 3 11.23 -27.07 19.10
C VAL A 3 11.34 -26.00 20.20
N GLN A 4 12.34 -26.03 21.07
CA GLN A 4 12.48 -25.02 22.14
C GLN A 4 12.95 -23.65 21.68
N LYS A 5 13.65 -23.51 20.54
CA LYS A 5 14.09 -22.21 20.01
C LYS A 5 12.96 -21.40 19.36
N ASN A 6 11.88 -22.04 18.92
CA ASN A 6 10.74 -21.33 18.30
C ASN A 6 9.76 -20.76 19.36
N HIS A 7 9.69 -21.34 20.55
CA HIS A 7 8.81 -20.85 21.62
C HIS A 7 9.30 -19.52 22.23
N SER A 8 10.62 -19.36 22.44
CA SER A 8 11.16 -18.12 23.03
C SER A 8 11.03 -16.87 22.12
N LYS A 9 11.07 -17.05 20.79
CA LYS A 9 10.87 -15.94 19.86
C LYS A 9 9.41 -15.48 19.72
N LYS A 10 8.42 -16.33 20.05
CA LYS A 10 6.99 -15.98 20.01
C LYS A 10 6.54 -15.18 21.23
N MET A 11 7.17 -15.37 22.39
CA MET A 11 6.78 -14.65 23.62
C MET A 11 7.14 -13.16 23.63
N CYS A 12 8.22 -12.76 22.95
CA CYS A 12 8.65 -11.35 22.95
C CYS A 12 7.67 -10.36 22.28
N HIS A 13 6.73 -10.83 21.44
CA HIS A 13 5.73 -9.96 20.79
C HIS A 13 4.42 -9.84 21.58
N ALA A 14 4.13 -10.77 22.47
CA ALA A 14 2.89 -10.77 23.26
C ALA A 14 2.91 -9.72 24.41
N GLU A 15 4.09 -9.37 24.91
CA GLU A 15 4.23 -8.38 26.01
C GLU A 15 3.92 -6.92 25.58
N ALA A 16 3.91 -6.65 24.27
CA ALA A 16 3.65 -5.30 23.73
C ALA A 16 2.16 -4.93 23.60
N VAL A 17 1.25 -5.87 23.85
CA VAL A 17 -0.19 -5.62 23.71
C VAL A 17 -0.78 -5.25 25.07
N SER A 18 -1.33 -4.02 25.17
CA SER A 18 -1.94 -3.52 26.41
C SER A 18 -3.11 -4.40 26.87
N ALA A 19 -3.19 -4.69 28.18
CA ALA A 19 -4.25 -5.49 28.78
C ALA A 19 -5.68 -4.98 28.53
N SER A 20 -5.84 -3.73 28.17
CA SER A 20 -7.13 -3.12 27.77
C SER A 20 -7.63 -3.61 26.40
N VAL A 21 -6.72 -3.95 25.49
CA VAL A 21 -7.06 -4.45 24.13
C VAL A 21 -7.59 -5.88 24.18
N LEU A 22 -7.16 -6.67 25.18
CA LEU A 22 -7.54 -8.09 25.31
C LEU A 22 -9.01 -8.30 25.76
N LYS A 23 -9.66 -7.30 26.39
CA LYS A 23 -11.01 -7.44 26.96
C LYS A 23 -12.15 -7.39 25.92
N GLU A 24 -11.88 -6.99 24.68
CA GLU A 24 -12.91 -6.77 23.65
C GLU A 24 -12.82 -7.75 22.46
N ILE A 25 -12.12 -8.88 22.58
CA ILE A 25 -11.85 -9.77 21.45
C ILE A 25 -12.96 -10.82 21.31
N PRO A 26 -13.68 -10.88 20.17
CA PRO A 26 -14.64 -11.94 19.88
C PRO A 26 -13.94 -13.28 19.67
N ASN A 27 -14.67 -14.38 19.91
CA ASN A 27 -14.18 -15.74 19.72
C ASN A 27 -13.71 -15.97 18.27
N LEU A 28 -12.47 -16.38 18.09
CA LEU A 28 -11.77 -16.51 16.81
C LEU A 28 -11.91 -17.89 16.14
N SER A 29 -12.67 -18.82 16.76
CA SER A 29 -12.79 -20.22 16.29
C SER A 29 -13.24 -20.35 14.82
N GLU A 30 -13.98 -19.36 14.26
CA GLU A 30 -14.44 -19.36 12.88
C GLU A 30 -13.42 -18.87 11.85
N GLN A 31 -12.23 -18.40 12.28
CA GLN A 31 -11.23 -17.80 11.40
C GLN A 31 -10.02 -18.69 11.09
N LYS A 32 -10.04 -19.95 11.48
CA LYS A 32 -9.00 -20.93 11.15
C LYS A 32 -9.05 -21.30 9.66
N THR A 33 -8.14 -20.77 8.86
CA THR A 33 -8.26 -20.79 7.38
C THR A 33 -7.45 -21.85 6.64
N ALA A 34 -6.58 -22.62 7.27
CA ALA A 34 -5.97 -23.80 6.63
C ALA A 34 -5.15 -24.65 7.62
N ARG A 35 -5.37 -25.95 7.64
CA ARG A 35 -4.37 -26.94 8.09
C ARG A 35 -3.46 -27.27 6.90
N VAL A 36 -2.17 -27.04 7.03
CA VAL A 36 -1.18 -27.48 6.05
C VAL A 36 -0.49 -28.72 6.62
N ARG A 37 -0.78 -29.87 5.98
CA ARG A 37 -0.23 -31.22 6.20
C ARG A 37 -0.59 -31.90 7.53
N ASN A 38 -0.56 -33.26 7.48
CA ASN A 38 -0.88 -34.22 8.55
C ASN A 38 -0.07 -34.10 9.86
N ASP A 39 0.60 -32.98 10.10
CA ASP A 39 1.24 -32.69 11.37
C ASP A 39 0.22 -31.97 12.27
N LYS A 40 -0.32 -32.74 13.25
CA LYS A 40 -1.33 -32.25 14.23
C LYS A 40 -0.83 -31.11 15.13
N SER A 41 0.45 -30.74 15.04
CA SER A 41 1.11 -29.73 15.89
C SER A 41 1.21 -28.34 15.27
N VAL A 42 0.82 -28.13 13.99
CA VAL A 42 0.95 -26.85 13.30
C VAL A 42 -0.42 -26.24 12.99
N GLU A 43 -0.73 -25.13 13.64
CA GLU A 43 -1.89 -24.30 13.30
C GLU A 43 -1.45 -23.08 12.50
N ILE A 44 -2.22 -22.77 11.46
CA ILE A 44 -1.95 -21.61 10.57
C ILE A 44 -3.11 -20.65 10.68
N PHE A 45 -2.79 -19.43 11.08
CA PHE A 45 -3.72 -18.32 11.15
C PHE A 45 -3.43 -17.34 10.02
N LYS A 46 -4.51 -16.87 9.37
CA LYS A 46 -4.41 -15.84 8.32
C LYS A 46 -4.70 -14.47 8.92
N ILE A 47 -3.81 -13.53 8.68
CA ILE A 47 -4.03 -12.09 8.93
C ILE A 47 -3.99 -11.35 7.59
N ASP A 48 -4.79 -10.29 7.47
CA ASP A 48 -4.93 -9.53 6.22
C ASP A 48 -3.86 -8.41 6.09
N GLY A 49 -2.63 -8.73 6.52
CA GLY A 49 -1.47 -7.84 6.46
C GLY A 49 -1.05 -7.28 7.82
N VAL A 50 -0.02 -6.43 7.78
CA VAL A 50 0.59 -5.82 8.99
C VAL A 50 -0.15 -4.58 9.50
N GLY A 51 -1.13 -4.11 8.73
CA GLY A 51 -1.93 -2.93 9.05
C GLY A 51 -1.33 -1.61 8.54
N VAL A 52 -2.23 -0.68 8.22
CA VAL A 52 -1.92 0.70 7.83
C VAL A 52 -2.36 1.64 8.95
N ASN A 53 -1.52 2.62 9.28
CA ASN A 53 -1.85 3.64 10.26
C ASN A 53 -2.78 4.69 9.63
N LEU A 54 -4.09 4.56 9.86
CA LEU A 54 -5.11 5.45 9.30
C LEU A 54 -5.16 6.84 9.96
N SER A 55 -4.49 7.06 11.10
CA SER A 55 -4.33 8.39 11.67
C SER A 55 -3.20 9.17 10.99
N ARG A 56 -2.28 8.47 10.34
CA ARG A 56 -1.18 9.05 9.56
C ARG A 56 -1.55 9.19 8.08
N PHE A 57 -2.20 8.18 7.52
CA PHE A 57 -2.66 8.14 6.12
C PHE A 57 -4.18 8.29 6.11
N HIS A 58 -4.67 9.47 5.78
CA HIS A 58 -6.09 9.82 5.76
C HIS A 58 -6.39 10.83 4.64
N PRO A 59 -7.64 10.99 4.21
CA PRO A 59 -8.01 12.03 3.28
C PRO A 59 -7.75 13.41 3.89
N CYS A 60 -7.38 14.36 3.06
CA CYS A 60 -7.29 15.77 3.42
C CYS A 60 -8.31 16.61 2.64
N THR A 61 -8.65 17.78 3.17
CA THR A 61 -9.46 18.77 2.46
C THR A 61 -8.67 19.36 1.29
N LEU A 62 -9.34 20.04 0.36
CA LEU A 62 -8.67 20.74 -0.73
C LEU A 62 -7.72 21.83 -0.20
N GLU A 63 -8.09 22.52 0.88
CA GLU A 63 -7.26 23.53 1.51
C GLU A 63 -5.98 22.93 2.11
N GLU A 64 -6.11 21.82 2.84
CA GLU A 64 -4.96 21.07 3.37
C GLU A 64 -4.06 20.54 2.25
N LYS A 65 -4.66 20.00 1.17
CA LYS A 65 -3.92 19.55 0.00
C LYS A 65 -3.11 20.68 -0.63
N ASN A 66 -3.72 21.84 -0.82
CA ASN A 66 -3.05 23.00 -1.41
C ASN A 66 -1.98 23.58 -0.47
N ALA A 67 -2.21 23.59 0.84
CA ALA A 67 -1.21 23.98 1.82
C ALA A 67 0.02 23.04 1.79
N LEU A 68 -0.19 21.72 1.73
CA LEU A 68 0.89 20.74 1.58
C LEU A 68 1.66 20.92 0.28
N ARG A 69 0.97 21.19 -0.83
CA ARG A 69 1.62 21.50 -2.12
C ARG A 69 2.50 22.73 -2.02
N ALA A 70 2.00 23.82 -1.46
CA ALA A 70 2.77 25.05 -1.26
C ALA A 70 3.98 24.83 -0.35
N GLU A 71 3.83 24.09 0.78
CA GLU A 71 4.91 23.72 1.70
C GLU A 71 6.03 22.94 0.99
N LEU A 72 5.65 22.06 0.07
CA LEU A 72 6.56 21.16 -0.62
C LEU A 72 7.03 21.68 -2.00
N GLY A 73 6.60 22.89 -2.40
CA GLY A 73 7.05 23.56 -3.61
C GLY A 73 6.28 23.20 -4.88
N TYR A 74 5.06 22.65 -4.73
CA TYR A 74 4.19 22.28 -5.85
C TYR A 74 3.05 23.30 -6.05
N SER A 75 2.59 23.41 -7.30
CA SER A 75 1.44 24.23 -7.65
C SER A 75 0.11 23.50 -7.40
N GLU A 76 -0.93 24.26 -7.08
CA GLU A 76 -2.31 23.74 -7.05
C GLU A 76 -2.75 23.14 -8.41
N LYS A 77 -2.17 23.63 -9.51
CA LYS A 77 -2.46 23.19 -10.88
C LYS A 77 -1.68 21.92 -11.28
N ASP A 78 -0.69 21.51 -10.49
CA ASP A 78 0.07 20.30 -10.81
C ASP A 78 -0.81 19.06 -10.70
N PHE A 79 -0.68 18.17 -11.69
CA PHE A 79 -1.24 16.84 -11.63
C PHE A 79 -0.17 15.88 -11.16
N ILE A 80 -0.29 15.46 -9.90
CA ILE A 80 0.77 14.74 -9.19
C ILE A 80 0.45 13.26 -9.12
N ILE A 81 1.35 12.44 -9.69
CA ILE A 81 1.35 10.98 -9.58
C ILE A 81 2.44 10.57 -8.59
N THR A 82 2.05 9.93 -7.49
CA THR A 82 2.99 9.40 -6.50
C THR A 82 3.32 7.94 -6.76
N VAL A 83 4.62 7.60 -6.64
CA VAL A 83 5.16 6.24 -6.79
C VAL A 83 6.04 5.95 -5.59
N VAL A 84 5.48 5.30 -4.58
CA VAL A 84 6.18 4.99 -3.32
C VAL A 84 6.71 3.57 -3.40
N ALA A 85 7.97 3.42 -3.77
CA ALA A 85 8.64 2.12 -3.81
C ALA A 85 10.16 2.29 -3.99
N GLU A 86 10.92 1.29 -3.61
CA GLU A 86 12.30 1.16 -4.04
C GLU A 86 12.39 1.08 -5.58
N LEU A 87 13.33 1.80 -6.20
CA LEU A 87 13.49 1.80 -7.65
C LEU A 87 14.32 0.56 -8.06
N ASN A 88 13.62 -0.49 -8.50
CA ASN A 88 14.24 -1.75 -8.90
C ASN A 88 13.46 -2.45 -10.03
N LYS A 89 14.00 -3.56 -10.56
CA LYS A 89 13.41 -4.31 -11.66
C LYS A 89 11.99 -4.81 -11.37
N ASN A 90 11.71 -5.24 -10.13
CA ASN A 90 10.39 -5.75 -9.76
C ASN A 90 9.34 -4.65 -9.73
N LYS A 91 9.71 -3.45 -9.27
CA LYS A 91 8.80 -2.30 -9.19
C LYS A 91 8.52 -1.63 -10.53
N ASN A 92 9.38 -1.85 -11.53
CA ASN A 92 9.17 -1.55 -12.95
C ASN A 92 8.73 -0.10 -13.26
N GLN A 93 9.25 0.88 -12.50
CA GLN A 93 8.91 2.30 -12.68
C GLN A 93 9.27 2.82 -14.08
N ILE A 94 10.22 2.17 -14.75
CA ILE A 94 10.64 2.52 -16.10
C ILE A 94 9.46 2.51 -17.09
N MET A 95 8.44 1.66 -16.86
CA MET A 95 7.25 1.59 -17.70
C MET A 95 6.46 2.92 -17.68
N LEU A 96 6.27 3.51 -16.51
CA LEU A 96 5.63 4.82 -16.37
C LEU A 96 6.48 5.90 -17.05
N VAL A 97 7.79 5.91 -16.76
CA VAL A 97 8.70 6.97 -17.22
C VAL A 97 8.82 7.00 -18.74
N ARG A 98 8.76 5.86 -19.43
CA ARG A 98 8.72 5.81 -20.90
C ARG A 98 7.52 6.52 -21.51
N SER A 99 6.41 6.57 -20.81
CA SER A 99 5.18 7.20 -21.29
C SER A 99 5.11 8.70 -20.97
N VAL A 100 6.07 9.27 -20.23
CA VAL A 100 6.02 10.65 -19.73
C VAL A 100 5.96 11.67 -20.87
N SER A 101 6.75 11.50 -21.92
CA SER A 101 6.78 12.42 -23.07
C SER A 101 5.40 12.54 -23.73
N GLU A 102 4.67 11.45 -23.87
CA GLU A 102 3.32 11.45 -24.44
C GLU A 102 2.27 11.97 -23.43
N LEU A 103 2.40 11.57 -22.17
CA LEU A 103 1.52 12.07 -21.12
C LEU A 103 1.65 13.58 -20.94
N ALA A 104 2.84 14.15 -20.98
CA ALA A 104 3.09 15.58 -20.82
C ALA A 104 2.49 16.44 -21.94
N LYS A 105 2.29 15.89 -23.15
CA LYS A 105 1.56 16.58 -24.23
C LYS A 105 0.08 16.79 -23.90
N ILE A 106 -0.50 15.87 -23.10
CA ILE A 106 -1.91 15.89 -22.70
C ILE A 106 -2.08 16.55 -21.32
N ILE A 107 -1.10 16.40 -20.45
CA ILE A 107 -1.08 16.87 -19.05
C ILE A 107 0.11 17.83 -18.88
N PRO A 108 -0.02 19.12 -19.22
CA PRO A 108 1.12 20.06 -19.21
C PRO A 108 1.74 20.27 -17.82
N SER A 109 0.95 20.07 -16.76
CA SER A 109 1.39 20.21 -15.36
C SER A 109 1.69 18.87 -14.68
N LEU A 110 2.06 17.84 -15.47
CA LEU A 110 2.38 16.51 -14.95
C LEU A 110 3.61 16.52 -14.04
N LYS A 111 3.45 15.95 -12.85
CA LYS A 111 4.53 15.67 -11.90
C LYS A 111 4.47 14.20 -11.49
N ILE A 112 5.58 13.49 -11.60
CA ILE A 112 5.74 12.11 -11.15
C ILE A 112 6.78 12.10 -10.05
N LEU A 113 6.35 11.73 -8.84
CA LEU A 113 7.19 11.69 -7.66
C LEU A 113 7.65 10.27 -7.39
N LEU A 114 8.92 9.99 -7.64
CA LEU A 114 9.55 8.70 -7.35
C LEU A 114 10.13 8.73 -5.93
N ILE A 115 9.42 8.09 -5.00
CA ILE A 115 9.71 8.12 -3.56
C ILE A 115 10.22 6.76 -3.12
N GLY A 116 11.49 6.67 -2.82
CA GLY A 116 12.14 5.44 -2.37
C GLY A 116 13.61 5.40 -2.72
N LYS A 117 14.32 4.43 -2.16
CA LYS A 117 15.74 4.22 -2.45
C LYS A 117 15.92 3.76 -3.89
N GLU A 118 16.85 4.40 -4.58
CA GLU A 118 17.27 3.98 -5.91
C GLU A 118 18.35 2.88 -5.79
N THR A 119 18.06 1.72 -6.36
CA THR A 119 18.98 0.58 -6.39
C THR A 119 19.48 0.26 -7.80
N LEU A 120 18.85 0.85 -8.82
CA LEU A 120 19.25 0.70 -10.22
C LEU A 120 19.12 2.05 -10.95
N PRO A 121 20.14 2.51 -11.67
CA PRO A 121 20.15 3.82 -12.31
C PRO A 121 19.28 3.90 -13.57
N ILE A 122 18.78 2.80 -14.09
CA ILE A 122 18.09 2.71 -15.38
C ILE A 122 16.93 3.72 -15.56
N VAL A 123 16.22 4.04 -14.47
CA VAL A 123 15.11 5.01 -14.52
C VAL A 123 15.67 6.42 -14.63
N ARG A 124 16.70 6.73 -13.84
CA ARG A 124 17.36 8.03 -13.86
C ARG A 124 18.07 8.30 -15.18
N ASP A 125 18.81 7.31 -15.67
CA ASP A 125 19.51 7.41 -16.97
C ASP A 125 18.51 7.69 -18.10
N PHE A 126 17.35 7.05 -18.07
CA PHE A 126 16.29 7.29 -19.05
C PHE A 126 15.71 8.71 -18.92
N VAL A 127 15.41 9.16 -17.71
CA VAL A 127 14.89 10.53 -17.45
C VAL A 127 15.86 11.58 -17.98
N GLN A 128 17.14 11.44 -17.71
CA GLN A 128 18.18 12.36 -18.17
C GLN A 128 18.33 12.32 -19.69
N LYS A 129 18.38 11.13 -20.26
CA LYS A 129 18.50 10.94 -21.72
C LYS A 129 17.35 11.61 -22.49
N GLU A 130 16.14 11.50 -21.97
CA GLU A 130 14.93 12.01 -22.63
C GLU A 130 14.54 13.43 -22.14
N ASN A 131 15.35 14.08 -21.27
CA ASN A 131 15.13 15.42 -20.70
C ASN A 131 13.78 15.56 -20.00
N LEU A 132 13.43 14.59 -19.14
CA LEU A 132 12.14 14.51 -18.44
C LEU A 132 12.17 15.05 -17.01
N GLU A 133 13.25 15.69 -16.57
CA GLU A 133 13.46 16.17 -15.19
C GLU A 133 12.40 17.21 -14.76
N LYS A 134 11.76 17.88 -15.71
CA LYS A 134 10.64 18.80 -15.41
C LYS A 134 9.39 18.08 -14.92
N CYS A 135 9.22 16.82 -15.32
CA CYS A 135 8.03 16.01 -15.01
C CYS A 135 8.32 14.92 -13.98
N VAL A 136 9.57 14.42 -13.88
CA VAL A 136 9.94 13.28 -13.03
C VAL A 136 10.94 13.70 -11.96
N GLU A 137 10.55 13.55 -10.72
CA GLU A 137 11.35 13.93 -9.56
C GLU A 137 11.74 12.71 -8.73
N PHE A 138 13.03 12.58 -8.42
CA PHE A 138 13.59 11.52 -7.58
C PHE A 138 13.76 12.05 -6.15
N LEU A 139 12.82 11.73 -5.28
CA LEU A 139 12.81 12.24 -3.91
C LEU A 139 13.62 11.40 -2.92
N GLY A 140 14.13 10.23 -3.37
CA GLY A 140 14.88 9.34 -2.52
C GLY A 140 14.03 8.77 -1.37
N TYR A 141 14.68 8.34 -0.29
CA TYR A 141 13.99 7.89 0.91
C TYR A 141 13.41 9.08 1.69
N ARG A 142 12.11 9.05 1.94
CA ARG A 142 11.39 10.10 2.66
C ARG A 142 10.73 9.53 3.93
N ARG A 143 10.61 10.36 4.97
CA ARG A 143 9.90 10.02 6.23
C ARG A 143 8.50 10.61 6.29
N ASP A 144 8.21 11.57 5.44
CA ASP A 144 6.95 12.31 5.30
C ASP A 144 6.14 11.84 4.08
N VAL A 145 6.14 10.51 3.85
CA VAL A 145 5.46 9.88 2.71
C VAL A 145 3.96 10.16 2.73
N GLU A 146 3.36 10.25 3.92
CA GLU A 146 1.95 10.60 4.09
C GLU A 146 1.61 11.98 3.50
N LYS A 147 2.44 13.00 3.74
CA LYS A 147 2.23 14.34 3.19
C LYS A 147 2.31 14.32 1.65
N LEU A 148 3.34 13.65 1.11
CA LEU A 148 3.53 13.49 -0.33
C LEU A 148 2.36 12.73 -0.98
N THR A 149 1.82 11.73 -0.28
CA THR A 149 0.66 10.97 -0.75
C THR A 149 -0.61 11.82 -0.69
N MET A 150 -0.90 12.48 0.44
CA MET A 150 -2.09 13.30 0.61
C MET A 150 -2.19 14.44 -0.41
N MET A 151 -1.07 15.05 -0.78
CA MET A 151 -1.06 16.13 -1.78
C MET A 151 -1.18 15.65 -3.23
N SER A 152 -1.06 14.35 -3.49
CA SER A 152 -1.09 13.77 -4.84
C SER A 152 -2.51 13.61 -5.40
N ASP A 153 -2.61 13.30 -6.69
CA ASP A 153 -3.89 13.09 -7.40
C ASP A 153 -4.13 11.62 -7.73
N VAL A 154 -3.06 10.86 -7.95
CA VAL A 154 -3.09 9.44 -8.30
C VAL A 154 -1.91 8.73 -7.64
N ALA A 155 -2.14 7.53 -7.14
CA ALA A 155 -1.05 6.64 -6.76
C ALA A 155 -0.80 5.57 -7.84
N PHE A 156 0.46 5.26 -8.08
CA PHE A 156 0.85 4.37 -9.17
C PHE A 156 1.76 3.23 -8.70
N SER A 157 1.55 2.03 -9.26
CA SER A 157 2.46 0.90 -9.11
C SER A 157 2.51 0.03 -10.36
N ALA A 158 3.69 -0.13 -10.95
CA ALA A 158 3.94 -1.05 -12.07
C ALA A 158 4.58 -2.37 -11.65
N SER A 159 4.53 -2.72 -10.37
CA SER A 159 5.19 -3.90 -9.81
C SER A 159 4.81 -5.19 -10.53
N LEU A 160 5.79 -5.99 -10.90
CA LEU A 160 5.57 -7.28 -11.56
C LEU A 160 5.01 -8.33 -10.58
N ARG A 161 5.42 -8.26 -9.31
CA ARG A 161 4.97 -9.16 -8.24
C ARG A 161 4.82 -8.41 -6.92
N GLU A 162 3.68 -8.64 -6.27
CA GLU A 162 3.39 -8.14 -4.93
C GLU A 162 2.72 -9.23 -4.09
N GLY A 163 2.96 -9.20 -2.78
CA GLY A 163 2.16 -9.90 -1.79
C GLY A 163 0.97 -9.06 -1.38
N LEU A 164 1.19 -8.14 -0.45
CA LEU A 164 0.26 -7.08 -0.08
C LEU A 164 1.01 -5.74 -0.19
N PRO A 165 0.75 -4.92 -1.21
CA PRO A 165 1.45 -3.64 -1.40
C PRO A 165 0.89 -2.58 -0.44
N VAL A 166 1.50 -2.46 0.73
CA VAL A 166 1.09 -1.55 1.81
C VAL A 166 1.06 -0.09 1.34
N ASN A 167 2.02 0.33 0.53
CA ASN A 167 2.08 1.67 -0.07
C ASN A 167 0.82 2.03 -0.89
N ILE A 168 0.22 1.06 -1.58
CA ILE A 168 -1.04 1.29 -2.32
C ILE A 168 -2.23 1.38 -1.37
N ILE A 169 -2.26 0.57 -0.30
CA ILE A 169 -3.30 0.68 0.73
C ILE A 169 -3.19 2.01 1.48
N GLU A 170 -1.98 2.49 1.75
CA GLU A 170 -1.72 3.82 2.32
C GLU A 170 -2.27 4.93 1.41
N ALA A 171 -2.04 4.83 0.09
CA ALA A 171 -2.59 5.78 -0.87
C ALA A 171 -4.12 5.71 -0.95
N MET A 172 -4.71 4.52 -0.89
CA MET A 172 -6.17 4.34 -0.80
C MET A 172 -6.73 4.98 0.48
N ALA A 173 -6.02 4.85 1.60
CA ALA A 173 -6.40 5.48 2.86
C ALA A 173 -6.39 7.01 2.77
N CYS A 174 -5.49 7.59 1.98
CA CYS A 174 -5.48 9.03 1.66
C CYS A 174 -6.57 9.44 0.64
N GLY A 175 -7.39 8.51 0.16
CA GLY A 175 -8.45 8.80 -0.80
C GLY A 175 -7.97 8.97 -2.24
N LEU A 176 -6.82 8.42 -2.61
CA LEU A 176 -6.34 8.48 -3.99
C LEU A 176 -6.92 7.35 -4.82
N PRO A 177 -7.34 7.59 -6.08
CA PRO A 177 -7.47 6.54 -7.07
C PRO A 177 -6.11 5.94 -7.37
N VAL A 178 -6.07 4.66 -7.73
CA VAL A 178 -4.83 3.94 -7.98
C VAL A 178 -4.78 3.41 -9.42
N VAL A 179 -3.60 3.47 -10.04
CA VAL A 179 -3.32 2.84 -11.33
C VAL A 179 -2.22 1.81 -11.12
N VAL A 180 -2.57 0.53 -11.24
CA VAL A 180 -1.69 -0.57 -10.82
C VAL A 180 -1.57 -1.65 -11.90
N SER A 181 -0.41 -2.26 -11.98
CA SER A 181 -0.18 -3.40 -12.87
C SER A 181 -0.95 -4.63 -12.43
N ASP A 182 -1.34 -5.45 -13.39
CA ASP A 182 -2.02 -6.72 -13.16
C ASP A 182 -1.07 -7.76 -12.54
N ASN A 183 -1.17 -7.91 -11.22
CA ASN A 183 -0.49 -8.97 -10.47
C ASN A 183 -1.38 -9.47 -9.31
N ARG A 184 -1.00 -10.60 -8.72
CA ARG A 184 -1.79 -11.24 -7.67
C ARG A 184 -2.05 -10.32 -6.47
N GLY A 185 -1.05 -9.56 -6.03
CA GLY A 185 -1.17 -8.67 -4.88
C GLY A 185 -2.17 -7.54 -5.14
N HIS A 186 -2.07 -6.88 -6.29
CA HIS A 186 -3.01 -5.80 -6.65
C HIS A 186 -4.44 -6.30 -6.80
N ARG A 187 -4.65 -7.44 -7.51
CA ARG A 187 -6.00 -8.05 -7.69
C ARG A 187 -6.67 -8.48 -6.38
N SER A 188 -5.92 -8.66 -5.31
CA SER A 188 -6.52 -9.13 -4.05
C SER A 188 -7.37 -8.08 -3.34
N PHE A 189 -7.23 -6.79 -3.67
CA PHE A 189 -7.94 -5.70 -3.00
C PHE A 189 -8.36 -4.54 -3.92
N ILE A 190 -7.78 -4.43 -5.14
CA ILE A 190 -8.23 -3.45 -6.12
C ILE A 190 -9.34 -4.05 -6.97
N LYS A 191 -10.45 -3.31 -7.07
CA LYS A 191 -11.56 -3.60 -8.00
C LYS A 191 -11.38 -2.70 -9.21
N ASP A 192 -11.12 -3.30 -10.37
CA ASP A 192 -10.90 -2.57 -11.61
C ASP A 192 -12.07 -1.66 -11.94
N LYS A 193 -11.76 -0.40 -12.29
CA LYS A 193 -12.70 0.69 -12.60
C LYS A 193 -13.59 1.15 -11.44
N GLU A 194 -13.52 0.52 -10.26
CA GLU A 194 -14.27 0.95 -9.07
C GLU A 194 -13.38 1.68 -8.05
N THR A 195 -12.23 1.10 -7.73
CA THR A 195 -11.26 1.64 -6.77
C THR A 195 -9.97 2.11 -7.43
N GLY A 196 -9.78 1.79 -8.70
CA GLY A 196 -8.63 2.17 -9.52
C GLY A 196 -8.67 1.47 -10.86
N PHE A 197 -7.56 1.49 -11.56
CA PHE A 197 -7.38 0.79 -12.83
C PHE A 197 -6.29 -0.24 -12.73
N ILE A 198 -6.59 -1.45 -13.22
CA ILE A 198 -5.62 -2.54 -13.34
C ILE A 198 -5.22 -2.63 -14.82
N PHE A 199 -3.95 -2.44 -15.12
CA PHE A 199 -3.41 -2.50 -16.48
C PHE A 199 -2.48 -3.70 -16.69
N SER A 200 -2.40 -4.20 -17.91
CA SER A 200 -1.44 -5.24 -18.27
C SER A 200 0.01 -4.74 -18.11
N PRO A 201 0.91 -5.45 -17.40
CA PRO A 201 2.30 -5.05 -17.26
C PRO A 201 3.08 -5.06 -18.60
N LYS A 202 2.41 -5.44 -19.70
CA LYS A 202 2.94 -5.39 -21.07
C LYS A 202 2.33 -4.27 -21.91
N SER A 203 1.39 -3.47 -21.37
CA SER A 203 0.65 -2.46 -22.10
C SER A 203 0.87 -1.07 -21.50
N GLU A 204 1.87 -0.33 -22.00
CA GLU A 204 2.07 1.08 -21.68
C GLU A 204 0.85 1.93 -22.08
N LYS A 205 0.13 1.50 -23.14
CA LYS A 205 -1.07 2.18 -23.60
C LYS A 205 -2.21 2.11 -22.58
N GLU A 206 -2.56 0.93 -22.06
CA GLU A 206 -3.61 0.79 -21.03
C GLU A 206 -3.30 1.64 -19.80
N MET A 207 -2.05 1.65 -19.37
CA MET A 207 -1.56 2.47 -18.26
C MET A 207 -1.75 3.97 -18.55
N ALA A 208 -1.30 4.44 -19.72
CA ALA A 208 -1.41 5.84 -20.09
C ALA A 208 -2.87 6.27 -20.25
N ASP A 209 -3.71 5.46 -20.89
CA ASP A 209 -5.15 5.72 -21.06
C ASP A 209 -5.84 5.88 -19.69
N ALA A 210 -5.51 5.02 -18.70
CA ALA A 210 -6.05 5.12 -17.33
C ALA A 210 -5.62 6.43 -16.64
N ILE A 211 -4.36 6.84 -16.76
CA ILE A 211 -3.84 8.09 -16.20
C ILE A 211 -4.56 9.29 -16.86
N VAL A 212 -4.67 9.31 -18.17
CA VAL A 212 -5.35 10.38 -18.92
C VAL A 212 -6.84 10.46 -18.57
N LEU A 213 -7.49 9.31 -18.39
CA LEU A 213 -8.89 9.27 -17.98
C LEU A 213 -9.08 9.89 -16.59
N LEU A 214 -8.21 9.55 -15.64
CA LEU A 214 -8.24 10.15 -14.30
C LEU A 214 -7.92 11.64 -14.33
N TYR A 215 -6.97 12.09 -15.15
CA TYR A 215 -6.66 13.51 -15.31
C TYR A 215 -7.89 14.30 -15.79
N LYS A 216 -8.56 13.81 -16.84
CA LYS A 216 -9.72 14.49 -17.45
C LYS A 216 -10.99 14.44 -16.60
N ASN A 217 -11.07 13.56 -15.59
CA ASN A 217 -12.30 13.32 -14.83
C ASN A 217 -12.09 13.51 -13.32
N PRO A 218 -12.09 14.75 -12.79
CA PRO A 218 -11.94 15.01 -11.36
C PRO A 218 -13.00 14.29 -10.50
N LEU A 219 -14.25 14.25 -10.95
CA LEU A 219 -15.34 13.56 -10.25
C LEU A 219 -15.09 12.06 -10.12
N LEU A 220 -14.53 11.43 -11.15
CA LEU A 220 -14.16 10.02 -11.10
C LEU A 220 -13.04 9.78 -10.07
N ARG A 221 -12.05 10.67 -10.01
CA ARG A 221 -10.99 10.61 -8.97
C ARG A 221 -11.58 10.67 -7.57
N GLU A 222 -12.49 11.61 -7.34
CA GLU A 222 -13.15 11.78 -6.05
C GLU A 222 -14.00 10.57 -5.66
N GLU A 223 -14.78 10.02 -6.60
CA GLU A 223 -15.61 8.85 -6.37
C GLU A 223 -14.77 7.60 -6.03
N MET A 224 -13.73 7.33 -6.83
CA MET A 224 -12.79 6.23 -6.55
C MET A 224 -12.08 6.44 -5.22
N GLY A 225 -11.67 7.67 -4.92
CA GLY A 225 -11.03 8.01 -3.65
C GLY A 225 -11.92 7.72 -2.45
N ARG A 226 -13.18 8.10 -2.47
CA ARG A 226 -14.16 7.78 -1.41
C ARG A 226 -14.32 6.27 -1.19
N ARG A 227 -14.40 5.50 -2.27
CA ARG A 227 -14.46 4.03 -2.20
C ARG A 227 -13.17 3.46 -1.60
N ASN A 228 -12.01 4.00 -1.98
CA ASN A 228 -10.71 3.57 -1.50
C ASN A 228 -10.54 3.79 0.00
N VAL A 229 -11.00 4.91 0.54
CA VAL A 229 -11.00 5.15 2.00
C VAL A 229 -11.81 4.08 2.74
N CYS A 230 -12.97 3.70 2.20
CA CYS A 230 -13.79 2.64 2.80
C CYS A 230 -13.10 1.27 2.75
N GLU A 231 -12.49 0.92 1.62
CA GLU A 231 -11.76 -0.35 1.47
C GLU A 231 -10.50 -0.40 2.36
N ALA A 232 -9.74 0.70 2.46
CA ALA A 232 -8.53 0.77 3.25
C ALA A 232 -8.76 0.55 4.76
N LYS A 233 -9.96 0.88 5.29
CA LYS A 233 -10.32 0.63 6.69
C LYS A 233 -10.17 -0.83 7.11
N LYS A 234 -10.37 -1.78 6.20
CA LYS A 234 -10.22 -3.22 6.44
C LYS A 234 -8.78 -3.60 6.79
N TYR A 235 -7.83 -2.78 6.39
CA TYR A 235 -6.40 -2.97 6.57
C TYR A 235 -5.81 -2.06 7.64
N SER A 236 -6.61 -1.52 8.56
CA SER A 236 -6.09 -0.69 9.65
C SER A 236 -5.18 -1.47 10.58
N VAL A 237 -4.18 -0.79 11.13
CA VAL A 237 -3.28 -1.37 12.14
C VAL A 237 -4.07 -1.86 13.37
N ASP A 238 -5.14 -1.18 13.76
CA ASP A 238 -5.98 -1.57 14.90
C ASP A 238 -6.66 -2.93 14.67
N ILE A 239 -7.18 -3.16 13.45
CA ILE A 239 -7.77 -4.46 13.07
C ILE A 239 -6.69 -5.53 13.07
N ALA A 240 -5.53 -5.26 12.49
CA ALA A 240 -4.42 -6.22 12.45
C ALA A 240 -3.94 -6.59 13.86
N VAL A 241 -3.77 -5.61 14.75
CA VAL A 241 -3.35 -5.81 16.15
C VAL A 241 -4.41 -6.58 16.92
N LYS A 242 -5.70 -6.23 16.81
CA LYS A 242 -6.79 -6.97 17.46
C LYS A 242 -6.79 -8.44 17.03
N LYS A 243 -6.66 -8.70 15.74
CA LYS A 243 -6.64 -10.06 15.19
C LYS A 243 -5.44 -10.85 15.69
N MET A 244 -4.25 -10.24 15.71
CA MET A 244 -3.02 -10.83 16.27
C MET A 244 -3.16 -11.14 17.77
N ALA A 245 -3.67 -10.18 18.54
CA ALA A 245 -3.89 -10.36 19.98
C ALA A 245 -4.86 -11.52 20.27
N GLY A 246 -5.93 -11.64 19.48
CA GLY A 246 -6.86 -12.76 19.58
C GLY A 246 -6.20 -14.12 19.34
N ILE A 247 -5.38 -14.23 18.27
CA ILE A 247 -4.63 -15.46 17.96
C ILE A 247 -3.69 -15.83 19.13
N TYR A 248 -2.97 -14.87 19.68
CA TYR A 248 -2.10 -15.13 20.82
C TYR A 248 -2.87 -15.57 22.07
N SER A 249 -4.02 -14.94 22.36
CA SER A 249 -4.85 -15.32 23.49
C SER A 249 -5.39 -16.74 23.36
N GLU A 250 -5.82 -17.15 22.16
CA GLU A 250 -6.28 -18.51 21.85
C GLU A 250 -5.16 -19.53 22.12
N ILE A 251 -3.97 -19.29 21.55
CA ILE A 251 -2.80 -20.18 21.72
C ILE A 251 -2.38 -20.31 23.21
N ILE A 252 -2.41 -19.20 23.94
CA ILE A 252 -2.05 -19.19 25.37
C ILE A 252 -3.06 -20.00 26.20
N SER A 253 -4.37 -19.80 25.96
CA SER A 253 -5.43 -20.49 26.70
C SER A 253 -5.41 -22.01 26.46
N GLU A 254 -5.14 -22.45 25.23
CA GLU A 254 -5.01 -23.88 24.88
C GLU A 254 -3.81 -24.52 25.57
N ASN A 255 -2.70 -23.79 25.72
CA ASN A 255 -1.50 -24.32 26.40
C ASN A 255 -1.59 -24.31 27.91
N VAL A 256 -2.38 -23.43 28.54
CA VAL A 256 -2.59 -23.39 30.00
C VAL A 256 -3.64 -24.42 30.45
N GLY A 257 -4.67 -24.68 29.61
CA GLY A 257 -5.70 -25.70 29.91
C GLY A 257 -5.22 -27.15 29.78
N GLY A 258 -4.12 -27.41 29.06
CA GLY A 258 -3.54 -28.74 28.88
C GLY A 258 -2.61 -29.22 30.02
N GLY A 259 -2.34 -28.39 31.01
CA GLY A 259 -1.40 -28.67 32.12
C GLY A 259 -1.99 -29.36 33.37
N GLY A 260 -3.23 -29.83 33.32
CA GLY A 260 -3.95 -30.36 34.49
C GLY A 260 -4.36 -31.83 34.39
N GLN A 261 -3.51 -32.72 33.92
CA GLN A 261 -3.62 -34.17 34.18
C GLN A 261 -2.23 -34.81 34.12
N LEU A 262 -1.58 -34.81 35.23
CA LEU A 262 -0.54 -35.78 35.58
C LEU A 262 -1.00 -36.52 36.82
#